data_1faa4699a627e7dd859f4c8ec0200065
#
_entry.id   1faa4699a627e7dd859f4c8ec0200065
#
_cell.length_a   1.000
_cell.length_b   1.000
_cell.length_c   1.000
_cell.angle_alpha   90.00
_cell.angle_beta   90.00
_cell.angle_gamma   90.00
#
_symmetry.space_group_name_H-M   'P 1'
#
loop_
_entity.id
_entity.type
_entity.pdbx_description
1 polymer ?
#
loop_
_entity_poly.entity_id
_entity_poly.type
_entity_poly.pdbx_seq_one_letter_code
_entity_poly.pdbx_strand_id
1 'polypeptide(L)'
;MSNFSKSEKEIYELRKQKIALLNDISNDSFPTKFNESTKISDIINEHRDIEEGNHTGISVTVRGRLLNARSFGKLLFYDILDQSGKIQLLVNSGEIEDVYLKLFENFDIGDIIAVNGEVIKTKKGELSIKVNQSTILSKSLRSFPEKWHGLKDKETRFRQRYLDLIVNPESKKILETRSKVIKLIREYLHENSFVEVETPILQTKAGGAIAKPFTTHHNALGLDMYLRIAPELYLKRLIIGGFEKVFELGKIFRNEGIDQTHLPEFTMLESYQAYVDANSVMDMVEDMCTYVFKNLETDTKLHFGENTADFSSPWKRVSMFDMVSEKLNIDIKFNSDFKKISKELKKQGVDFEAKSVGLLVYELFENFVEKEIIDPTFVIDYPVEVSPFAREKKDEKGITERFELFAFGSELANGFSELIDSEDQAKRLKEQAIKKNDGDEEAHVEDEDYIEALQYGLPPTGGLGFGVDRFVMMLVGKTSIREVISFTHLKPEN
;
A
#
# COMPACT_ATOMS: atom_id res chain seq x y z
N MET A 1 -14.28 -24.13 15.63
CA MET A 1 -14.53 -25.46 15.02
C MET A 1 -15.87 -25.60 14.31
N SER A 2 -16.73 -24.58 14.31
CA SER A 2 -18.07 -24.64 13.68
C SER A 2 -18.07 -24.74 12.15
N ASN A 3 -16.98 -24.39 11.47
CA ASN A 3 -16.91 -24.29 10.01
C ASN A 3 -16.12 -25.43 9.33
N PHE A 4 -15.90 -26.56 10.01
CA PHE A 4 -15.25 -27.71 9.38
C PHE A 4 -16.30 -28.64 8.74
N SER A 5 -16.05 -29.09 7.51
CA SER A 5 -16.71 -30.28 6.96
C SER A 5 -16.33 -31.52 7.79
N LYS A 6 -17.08 -32.62 7.61
CA LYS A 6 -16.77 -33.88 8.32
C LYS A 6 -15.38 -34.38 8.00
N SER A 7 -14.97 -34.34 6.73
CA SER A 7 -13.64 -34.75 6.26
C SER A 7 -12.53 -33.87 6.82
N GLU A 8 -12.73 -32.57 6.92
CA GLU A 8 -11.74 -31.67 7.53
C GLU A 8 -11.53 -31.94 9.02
N LYS A 9 -12.60 -32.26 9.76
CA LYS A 9 -12.50 -32.66 11.17
C LYS A 9 -11.70 -33.96 11.33
N GLU A 10 -11.93 -34.92 10.48
CA GLU A 10 -11.20 -36.20 10.49
C GLU A 10 -9.71 -35.99 10.20
N ILE A 11 -9.36 -35.20 9.19
CA ILE A 11 -7.97 -34.85 8.88
C ILE A 11 -7.33 -34.09 10.04
N TYR A 12 -8.01 -33.14 10.62
CA TYR A 12 -7.50 -32.37 11.77
C TYR A 12 -7.17 -33.27 12.95
N GLU A 13 -8.07 -34.17 13.35
CA GLU A 13 -7.85 -35.07 14.47
C GLU A 13 -6.72 -36.09 14.17
N LEU A 14 -6.64 -36.62 12.95
CA LEU A 14 -5.55 -37.49 12.53
C LEU A 14 -4.19 -36.79 12.63
N ARG A 15 -4.08 -35.59 12.10
CA ARG A 15 -2.84 -34.81 12.14
C ARG A 15 -2.46 -34.39 13.56
N LYS A 16 -3.44 -34.14 14.44
CA LYS A 16 -3.24 -33.84 15.84
C LYS A 16 -2.64 -35.05 16.60
N GLN A 17 -3.11 -36.27 16.29
CA GLN A 17 -2.53 -37.50 16.86
C GLN A 17 -1.07 -37.70 16.46
N LYS A 18 -0.70 -37.32 15.24
CA LYS A 18 0.69 -37.38 14.76
C LYS A 18 1.68 -36.53 15.56
N ILE A 19 1.22 -35.48 16.29
CA ILE A 19 2.10 -34.65 17.13
C ILE A 19 2.75 -35.50 18.24
N ALA A 20 1.99 -36.36 18.93
CA ALA A 20 2.52 -37.24 19.95
C ALA A 20 3.50 -38.26 19.32
N LEU A 21 3.11 -38.89 18.20
CA LEU A 21 3.96 -39.80 17.45
C LEU A 21 5.30 -39.18 17.02
N LEU A 22 5.29 -37.97 16.52
CA LEU A 22 6.52 -37.27 16.09
C LEU A 22 7.44 -36.95 17.29
N ASN A 23 6.89 -36.61 18.44
CA ASN A 23 7.66 -36.47 19.67
C ASN A 23 8.27 -37.79 20.16
N ASP A 24 7.55 -38.92 20.03
CA ASP A 24 8.03 -40.22 20.41
C ASP A 24 9.14 -40.74 19.45
N ILE A 25 9.08 -40.35 18.18
CA ILE A 25 10.09 -40.70 17.17
C ILE A 25 11.41 -39.97 17.41
N SER A 26 11.35 -38.66 17.74
CA SER A 26 12.54 -37.83 17.92
C SER A 26 12.35 -36.78 19.02
N ASN A 27 13.28 -36.78 19.98
CA ASN A 27 13.33 -35.75 21.02
C ASN A 27 13.63 -34.34 20.47
N ASP A 28 14.12 -34.22 19.24
CA ASP A 28 14.40 -32.96 18.57
C ASP A 28 13.18 -32.38 17.83
N SER A 29 12.01 -33.05 17.94
CA SER A 29 10.76 -32.59 17.35
C SER A 29 10.27 -31.31 18.03
N PHE A 30 9.76 -30.36 17.24
CA PHE A 30 9.19 -29.09 17.71
C PHE A 30 10.14 -28.24 18.57
N PRO A 31 11.37 -27.97 18.13
CA PRO A 31 12.32 -27.16 18.88
C PRO A 31 11.83 -25.73 19.05
N THR A 32 12.14 -25.10 20.17
CA THR A 32 11.81 -23.68 20.42
C THR A 32 12.64 -22.72 19.57
N LYS A 33 13.80 -23.18 19.06
CA LYS A 33 14.73 -22.39 18.25
C LYS A 33 15.40 -23.28 17.19
N PHE A 34 15.47 -22.74 15.98
CA PHE A 34 16.20 -23.39 14.88
C PHE A 34 16.92 -22.30 14.08
N ASN A 35 18.23 -22.21 14.17
CA ASN A 35 19.03 -21.13 13.59
C ASN A 35 19.77 -21.51 12.32
N GLU A 36 20.19 -22.75 12.20
CA GLU A 36 21.04 -23.21 11.11
C GLU A 36 20.20 -23.47 9.85
N SER A 37 20.27 -22.56 8.87
CA SER A 37 19.73 -22.86 7.54
C SER A 37 20.37 -21.98 6.49
N THR A 38 20.71 -22.58 5.34
CA THR A 38 21.08 -21.90 4.10
C THR A 38 19.80 -21.48 3.37
N LYS A 39 19.77 -20.29 2.79
CA LYS A 39 18.64 -19.88 1.96
C LYS A 39 18.57 -20.73 0.70
N ILE A 40 17.36 -21.11 0.31
CA ILE A 40 17.16 -21.91 -0.91
C ILE A 40 17.65 -21.16 -2.15
N SER A 41 17.45 -19.82 -2.21
CA SER A 41 17.96 -19.01 -3.32
C SER A 41 19.48 -19.08 -3.49
N ASP A 42 20.22 -19.13 -2.37
CA ASP A 42 21.67 -19.14 -2.39
C ASP A 42 22.15 -20.50 -2.95
N ILE A 43 21.54 -21.60 -2.49
CA ILE A 43 21.80 -22.95 -3.01
C ILE A 43 21.52 -23.03 -4.52
N ILE A 44 20.39 -22.46 -4.97
CA ILE A 44 20.05 -22.46 -6.40
C ILE A 44 21.06 -21.66 -7.21
N ASN A 45 21.49 -20.50 -6.73
CA ASN A 45 22.44 -19.65 -7.43
C ASN A 45 23.85 -20.26 -7.48
N GLU A 46 24.32 -20.86 -6.38
CA GLU A 46 25.66 -21.47 -6.29
C GLU A 46 25.77 -22.74 -7.09
N HIS A 47 24.67 -23.50 -7.24
CA HIS A 47 24.69 -24.84 -7.84
C HIS A 47 23.87 -24.92 -9.14
N ARG A 48 23.54 -23.81 -9.79
CA ARG A 48 22.76 -23.76 -11.03
C ARG A 48 23.38 -24.61 -12.16
N ASP A 49 24.70 -24.57 -12.31
CA ASP A 49 25.45 -25.12 -13.43
C ASP A 49 25.97 -26.55 -13.18
N ILE A 50 25.57 -27.20 -12.08
CA ILE A 50 25.94 -28.59 -11.82
C ILE A 50 25.36 -29.52 -12.91
N GLU A 51 26.13 -30.51 -13.39
CA GLU A 51 25.69 -31.45 -14.40
C GLU A 51 24.64 -32.42 -13.87
N GLU A 52 23.79 -32.92 -14.77
CA GLU A 52 22.75 -33.90 -14.44
C GLU A 52 23.33 -35.20 -13.89
N GLY A 53 22.74 -35.70 -12.83
CA GLY A 53 23.18 -36.93 -12.15
C GLY A 53 24.37 -36.75 -11.22
N ASN A 54 24.92 -35.54 -11.09
CA ASN A 54 26.09 -35.29 -10.24
C ASN A 54 25.71 -34.97 -8.79
N HIS A 55 26.66 -35.31 -7.92
CA HIS A 55 26.67 -35.02 -6.49
C HIS A 55 27.74 -33.97 -6.19
N THR A 56 27.43 -32.99 -5.37
CA THR A 56 28.39 -31.92 -5.02
C THR A 56 29.33 -32.30 -3.89
N GLY A 57 28.97 -33.27 -3.04
CA GLY A 57 29.60 -33.50 -1.76
C GLY A 57 29.35 -32.42 -0.71
N ILE A 58 28.58 -31.37 -1.04
CA ILE A 58 28.31 -30.27 -0.15
C ILE A 58 27.01 -30.52 0.62
N SER A 59 27.10 -30.58 1.94
CA SER A 59 25.95 -30.72 2.84
C SER A 59 25.41 -29.35 3.24
N VAL A 60 24.10 -29.17 3.14
CA VAL A 60 23.39 -27.97 3.52
C VAL A 60 22.23 -28.29 4.45
N THR A 61 21.86 -27.34 5.28
CA THR A 61 20.64 -27.41 6.05
C THR A 61 19.64 -26.38 5.50
N VAL A 62 18.42 -26.83 5.16
CA VAL A 62 17.30 -25.93 4.76
C VAL A 62 16.12 -26.15 5.67
N ARG A 63 15.31 -25.10 5.81
CA ARG A 63 14.04 -25.14 6.53
C ARG A 63 12.95 -24.47 5.72
N GLY A 64 11.74 -24.98 5.82
CA GLY A 64 10.62 -24.41 5.08
C GLY A 64 9.35 -25.24 5.21
N ARG A 65 8.38 -24.89 4.41
CA ARG A 65 7.08 -25.55 4.36
C ARG A 65 7.04 -26.60 3.27
N LEU A 66 6.56 -27.79 3.61
CA LEU A 66 6.27 -28.85 2.64
C LEU A 66 5.08 -28.49 1.78
N LEU A 67 5.26 -28.47 0.47
CA LEU A 67 4.22 -28.13 -0.50
C LEU A 67 3.67 -29.34 -1.25
N ASN A 68 4.52 -30.35 -1.49
CA ASN A 68 4.18 -31.48 -2.33
C ASN A 68 4.88 -32.75 -1.85
N ALA A 69 4.29 -33.90 -2.12
CA ALA A 69 4.86 -35.20 -1.83
C ALA A 69 4.54 -36.19 -2.97
N ARG A 70 5.54 -36.88 -3.46
CA ARG A 70 5.44 -37.90 -4.51
C ARG A 70 6.32 -39.11 -4.15
N SER A 71 5.88 -40.32 -4.44
CA SER A 71 6.67 -41.54 -4.20
C SER A 71 6.85 -42.36 -5.47
N PHE A 72 8.04 -42.88 -5.68
CA PHE A 72 8.39 -43.80 -6.78
C PHE A 72 9.29 -44.94 -6.23
N GLY A 73 8.65 -46.03 -5.86
CA GLY A 73 9.35 -47.16 -5.24
C GLY A 73 10.01 -46.75 -3.91
N LYS A 74 11.34 -46.85 -3.84
CA LYS A 74 12.12 -46.47 -2.66
C LYS A 74 12.44 -44.96 -2.57
N LEU A 75 12.07 -44.16 -3.59
CA LEU A 75 12.39 -42.76 -3.63
C LEU A 75 11.14 -41.95 -3.29
N LEU A 76 11.28 -41.05 -2.30
CA LEU A 76 10.28 -40.07 -1.94
C LEU A 76 10.79 -38.68 -2.35
N PHE A 77 9.91 -37.90 -2.97
CA PHE A 77 10.20 -36.53 -3.42
C PHE A 77 9.27 -35.60 -2.72
N TYR A 78 9.81 -34.54 -2.16
CA TYR A 78 9.05 -33.45 -1.56
C TYR A 78 9.51 -32.12 -2.15
N ASP A 79 8.63 -31.13 -2.18
CA ASP A 79 8.99 -29.75 -2.47
C ASP A 79 8.94 -28.96 -1.16
N ILE A 80 10.04 -28.28 -0.81
CA ILE A 80 10.11 -27.39 0.35
C ILE A 80 10.25 -25.93 -0.09
N LEU A 81 9.51 -25.04 0.57
CA LEU A 81 9.49 -23.61 0.30
C LEU A 81 9.94 -22.83 1.53
N ASP A 82 10.95 -21.98 1.36
CA ASP A 82 11.30 -20.93 2.33
C ASP A 82 10.89 -19.54 1.82
N GLN A 83 11.37 -18.47 2.46
CA GLN A 83 11.12 -17.10 2.02
C GLN A 83 11.78 -16.80 0.68
N SER A 84 12.91 -17.43 0.37
CA SER A 84 13.79 -17.12 -0.76
C SER A 84 13.49 -17.94 -2.01
N GLY A 85 12.88 -19.13 -1.88
CA GLY A 85 12.62 -20.00 -3.01
C GLY A 85 12.09 -21.38 -2.65
N LYS A 86 12.02 -22.23 -3.68
CA LYS A 86 11.56 -23.61 -3.59
C LYS A 86 12.65 -24.56 -4.10
N ILE A 87 12.86 -25.69 -3.40
CA ILE A 87 13.79 -26.74 -3.82
C ILE A 87 13.18 -28.13 -3.59
N GLN A 88 13.59 -29.10 -4.39
CA GLN A 88 13.18 -30.48 -4.23
C GLN A 88 14.02 -31.17 -3.13
N LEU A 89 13.37 -32.00 -2.32
CA LEU A 89 14.00 -32.93 -1.41
C LEU A 89 13.91 -34.34 -2.01
N LEU A 90 15.01 -35.10 -2.00
CA LEU A 90 15.07 -36.48 -2.36
C LEU A 90 15.38 -37.34 -1.13
N VAL A 91 14.45 -38.21 -0.75
CA VAL A 91 14.61 -39.17 0.34
C VAL A 91 14.69 -40.56 -0.26
N ASN A 92 15.79 -41.27 -0.04
CA ASN A 92 15.94 -42.66 -0.42
C ASN A 92 15.70 -43.57 0.81
N SER A 93 14.55 -44.25 0.85
CA SER A 93 14.16 -45.10 1.99
C SER A 93 15.09 -46.31 2.23
N GLY A 94 15.97 -46.60 1.27
CA GLY A 94 16.98 -47.65 1.45
C GLY A 94 18.32 -47.16 1.98
N GLU A 95 18.50 -45.84 2.12
CA GLU A 95 19.78 -45.24 2.53
C GLU A 95 19.66 -44.34 3.77
N ILE A 96 18.49 -43.73 3.99
CA ILE A 96 18.24 -42.87 5.15
C ILE A 96 18.06 -43.71 6.42
N GLU A 97 18.47 -43.18 7.56
CA GLU A 97 18.26 -43.83 8.87
C GLU A 97 16.75 -43.96 9.20
N ASP A 98 16.39 -45.09 9.82
CA ASP A 98 15.00 -45.46 10.13
C ASP A 98 14.25 -44.39 10.92
N VAL A 99 14.93 -43.66 11.82
CA VAL A 99 14.32 -42.56 12.61
C VAL A 99 13.83 -41.45 11.71
N TYR A 100 14.63 -41.04 10.73
CA TYR A 100 14.24 -39.97 9.79
C TYR A 100 13.22 -40.45 8.76
N LEU A 101 13.30 -41.71 8.33
CA LEU A 101 12.28 -42.30 7.46
C LEU A 101 10.90 -42.27 8.14
N LYS A 102 10.82 -42.67 9.42
CA LYS A 102 9.59 -42.61 10.21
C LYS A 102 9.05 -41.17 10.36
N LEU A 103 9.93 -40.17 10.46
CA LEU A 103 9.50 -38.77 10.46
C LEU A 103 8.82 -38.42 9.12
N PHE A 104 9.43 -38.76 7.97
CA PHE A 104 8.86 -38.49 6.65
C PHE A 104 7.52 -39.20 6.41
N GLU A 105 7.31 -40.39 6.94
CA GLU A 105 6.04 -41.14 6.89
C GLU A 105 4.90 -40.42 7.65
N ASN A 106 5.26 -39.58 8.62
CA ASN A 106 4.32 -38.84 9.47
C ASN A 106 4.20 -37.33 9.14
N PHE A 107 5.06 -36.85 8.22
CA PHE A 107 4.89 -35.47 7.71
C PHE A 107 3.67 -35.38 6.80
N ASP A 108 3.05 -34.23 6.84
CA ASP A 108 1.93 -33.88 5.97
C ASP A 108 2.24 -32.63 5.17
N ILE A 109 1.61 -32.47 4.03
CA ILE A 109 1.68 -31.23 3.25
C ILE A 109 1.20 -30.09 4.13
N GLY A 110 2.01 -29.02 4.17
CA GLY A 110 1.82 -27.87 5.03
C GLY A 110 2.70 -27.83 6.27
N ASP A 111 3.30 -28.95 6.67
CA ASP A 111 4.24 -28.98 7.79
C ASP A 111 5.45 -28.08 7.51
N ILE A 112 5.98 -27.49 8.57
CA ILE A 112 7.25 -26.78 8.52
C ILE A 112 8.30 -27.72 9.07
N ILE A 113 9.31 -28.01 8.26
CA ILE A 113 10.40 -28.93 8.58
C ILE A 113 11.76 -28.30 8.35
N ALA A 114 12.76 -28.86 8.94
CA ALA A 114 14.16 -28.67 8.57
C ALA A 114 14.75 -30.01 8.08
N VAL A 115 15.64 -29.94 7.10
CA VAL A 115 16.38 -31.08 6.60
C VAL A 115 17.86 -30.75 6.42
N ASN A 116 18.74 -31.71 6.72
CA ASN A 116 20.13 -31.66 6.35
C ASN A 116 20.37 -32.71 5.25
N GLY A 117 21.17 -32.36 4.24
CA GLY A 117 21.45 -33.28 3.14
C GLY A 117 22.42 -32.70 2.12
N GLU A 118 22.81 -33.51 1.18
CA GLU A 118 23.73 -33.21 0.11
C GLU A 118 23.02 -32.53 -1.05
N VAL A 119 23.59 -31.46 -1.60
CA VAL A 119 23.09 -30.81 -2.83
C VAL A 119 23.47 -31.70 -4.03
N ILE A 120 22.47 -32.07 -4.80
CA ILE A 120 22.63 -32.94 -5.98
C ILE A 120 21.81 -32.40 -7.15
N LYS A 121 22.14 -32.78 -8.38
CA LYS A 121 21.23 -32.67 -9.51
C LYS A 121 20.77 -34.07 -9.93
N THR A 122 19.48 -34.29 -9.96
CA THR A 122 18.91 -35.58 -10.34
C THR A 122 19.19 -35.88 -11.80
N LYS A 123 19.09 -37.16 -12.21
CA LYS A 123 19.23 -37.61 -13.62
C LYS A 123 18.21 -36.96 -14.58
N LYS A 124 17.19 -36.31 -14.04
CA LYS A 124 16.17 -35.53 -14.81
C LYS A 124 16.44 -34.04 -14.81
N GLY A 125 17.61 -33.60 -14.33
CA GLY A 125 18.00 -32.18 -14.34
C GLY A 125 17.47 -31.33 -13.17
N GLU A 126 16.75 -31.93 -12.19
CA GLU A 126 16.19 -31.16 -11.06
C GLU A 126 17.20 -31.01 -9.93
N LEU A 127 17.51 -29.75 -9.54
CA LEU A 127 18.35 -29.45 -8.39
C LEU A 127 17.61 -29.88 -7.11
N SER A 128 18.27 -30.69 -6.29
CA SER A 128 17.63 -31.35 -5.15
C SER A 128 18.58 -31.45 -3.96
N ILE A 129 17.99 -31.61 -2.77
CA ILE A 129 18.73 -31.97 -1.58
C ILE A 129 18.48 -33.45 -1.30
N LYS A 130 19.52 -34.28 -1.38
CA LYS A 130 19.48 -35.69 -0.94
C LYS A 130 19.53 -35.68 0.58
N VAL A 131 18.41 -36.01 1.20
CA VAL A 131 18.20 -35.84 2.64
C VAL A 131 18.92 -36.93 3.43
N ASN A 132 19.67 -36.53 4.45
CA ASN A 132 20.30 -37.39 5.44
C ASN A 132 19.56 -37.33 6.79
N GLN A 133 19.11 -36.13 7.20
CA GLN A 133 18.45 -35.92 8.49
C GLN A 133 17.24 -34.96 8.32
N SER A 134 16.28 -35.11 9.21
CA SER A 134 15.09 -34.23 9.22
C SER A 134 14.59 -33.97 10.64
N THR A 135 13.94 -32.82 10.81
CA THR A 135 13.29 -32.40 12.07
C THR A 135 11.98 -31.71 11.76
N ILE A 136 10.91 -32.02 12.48
CA ILE A 136 9.66 -31.30 12.42
C ILE A 136 9.75 -29.99 13.25
N LEU A 137 9.46 -28.86 12.64
CA LEU A 137 9.46 -27.57 13.32
C LEU A 137 8.05 -27.14 13.73
N SER A 138 7.05 -27.42 12.87
CA SER A 138 5.65 -27.10 13.17
C SER A 138 4.72 -28.02 12.37
N LYS A 139 3.68 -28.53 13.02
CA LYS A 139 2.65 -29.38 12.40
C LYS A 139 1.51 -28.58 11.83
N SER A 140 1.21 -28.77 10.56
CA SER A 140 0.00 -28.20 9.92
C SER A 140 -1.20 -29.10 10.21
N LEU A 141 -2.12 -28.61 11.02
CA LEU A 141 -3.33 -29.38 11.39
C LEU A 141 -4.43 -29.31 10.34
N ARG A 142 -4.43 -28.25 9.50
CA ARG A 142 -5.39 -28.09 8.40
C ARG A 142 -4.75 -28.46 7.07
N SER A 143 -5.52 -29.09 6.19
CA SER A 143 -5.11 -29.28 4.80
C SER A 143 -5.20 -27.97 4.02
N PHE A 144 -4.34 -27.81 3.02
CA PHE A 144 -4.54 -26.75 2.04
C PHE A 144 -5.77 -27.05 1.16
N PRO A 145 -6.40 -26.01 0.58
CA PRO A 145 -7.46 -26.23 -0.41
C PRO A 145 -7.00 -27.15 -1.54
N GLU A 146 -7.84 -28.09 -1.97
CA GLU A 146 -7.50 -29.17 -2.91
C GLU A 146 -6.99 -28.72 -4.30
N LYS A 147 -7.10 -27.45 -4.64
CA LYS A 147 -6.66 -26.93 -5.95
C LYS A 147 -5.40 -26.10 -5.82
N TRP A 148 -4.27 -26.72 -6.10
CA TRP A 148 -2.94 -26.14 -6.24
C TRP A 148 -2.79 -25.04 -7.32
N HIS A 149 -3.89 -24.55 -7.89
CA HIS A 149 -3.92 -23.42 -8.82
C HIS A 149 -4.11 -22.07 -8.12
N GLY A 150 -3.75 -21.98 -6.83
CA GLY A 150 -3.99 -20.81 -5.99
C GLY A 150 -5.44 -20.68 -5.52
N LEU A 151 -5.67 -19.87 -4.50
CA LEU A 151 -7.01 -19.43 -4.14
C LEU A 151 -7.49 -18.47 -5.22
N LYS A 152 -8.48 -18.86 -6.03
CA LYS A 152 -9.02 -18.04 -7.12
C LYS A 152 -10.06 -17.05 -6.64
N ASP A 153 -10.82 -17.41 -5.60
CA ASP A 153 -11.81 -16.53 -5.03
C ASP A 153 -11.15 -15.37 -4.28
N LYS A 154 -11.38 -14.16 -4.78
CA LYS A 154 -10.77 -12.93 -4.27
C LYS A 154 -11.14 -12.66 -2.81
N GLU A 155 -12.39 -12.91 -2.42
CA GLU A 155 -12.83 -12.65 -1.06
C GLU A 155 -12.16 -13.59 -0.05
N THR A 156 -12.11 -14.88 -0.35
CA THR A 156 -11.38 -15.88 0.45
C THR A 156 -9.88 -15.51 0.58
N ARG A 157 -9.24 -15.02 -0.50
CA ARG A 157 -7.84 -14.55 -0.46
C ARG A 157 -7.64 -13.42 0.55
N PHE A 158 -8.58 -12.49 0.62
CA PHE A 158 -8.48 -11.37 1.55
C PHE A 158 -8.83 -11.77 2.99
N ARG A 159 -9.81 -12.66 3.20
CA ARG A 159 -10.20 -13.16 4.53
C ARG A 159 -9.15 -14.08 5.13
N GLN A 160 -8.58 -14.95 4.32
CA GLN A 160 -7.54 -15.91 4.73
C GLN A 160 -6.19 -15.54 4.10
N ARG A 161 -5.75 -14.30 4.34
CA ARG A 161 -4.54 -13.74 3.72
C ARG A 161 -3.30 -14.61 3.96
N TYR A 162 -3.20 -15.26 5.11
CA TYR A 162 -2.13 -16.20 5.41
C TYR A 162 -2.12 -17.41 4.46
N LEU A 163 -3.28 -17.90 4.01
CA LEU A 163 -3.33 -18.95 2.98
C LEU A 163 -2.98 -18.39 1.60
N ASP A 164 -3.49 -17.23 1.25
CA ASP A 164 -3.14 -16.55 0.00
C ASP A 164 -1.63 -16.38 -0.14
N LEU A 165 -0.95 -15.94 0.92
CA LEU A 165 0.51 -15.77 0.95
C LEU A 165 1.28 -17.10 0.85
N ILE A 166 0.70 -18.22 1.27
CA ILE A 166 1.32 -19.55 1.13
C ILE A 166 1.19 -20.08 -0.30
N VAL A 167 0.01 -19.89 -0.93
CA VAL A 167 -0.31 -20.54 -2.20
C VAL A 167 -0.14 -19.65 -3.42
N ASN A 168 -0.07 -18.33 -3.25
CA ASN A 168 0.09 -17.34 -4.31
C ASN A 168 1.39 -16.52 -4.13
N PRO A 169 2.51 -16.92 -4.74
CA PRO A 169 3.79 -16.20 -4.61
C PRO A 169 3.70 -14.73 -5.05
N GLU A 170 2.82 -14.44 -6.01
CA GLU A 170 2.59 -13.06 -6.49
C GLU A 170 2.09 -12.15 -5.38
N SER A 171 1.17 -12.62 -4.52
CA SER A 171 0.67 -11.83 -3.38
C SER A 171 1.77 -11.44 -2.42
N LYS A 172 2.72 -12.35 -2.17
CA LYS A 172 3.90 -12.09 -1.33
C LYS A 172 4.82 -11.05 -1.99
N LYS A 173 5.10 -11.21 -3.29
CA LYS A 173 5.93 -10.27 -4.07
C LYS A 173 5.36 -8.86 -4.05
N ILE A 174 4.04 -8.71 -4.17
CA ILE A 174 3.37 -7.40 -4.08
C ILE A 174 3.65 -6.72 -2.72
N LEU A 175 3.50 -7.45 -1.61
CA LEU A 175 3.75 -6.90 -0.27
C LEU A 175 5.24 -6.59 -0.05
N GLU A 176 6.15 -7.40 -0.59
CA GLU A 176 7.59 -7.12 -0.58
C GLU A 176 7.93 -5.88 -1.40
N THR A 177 7.31 -5.72 -2.58
CA THR A 177 7.46 -4.50 -3.40
C THR A 177 6.94 -3.28 -2.67
N ARG A 178 5.75 -3.37 -2.04
CA ARG A 178 5.22 -2.29 -1.19
C ARG A 178 6.22 -1.87 -0.10
N SER A 179 6.80 -2.84 0.60
CA SER A 179 7.79 -2.57 1.65
C SER A 179 9.02 -1.86 1.10
N LYS A 180 9.51 -2.25 -0.09
CA LYS A 180 10.61 -1.57 -0.77
C LYS A 180 10.26 -0.14 -1.18
N VAL A 181 9.06 0.07 -1.74
CA VAL A 181 8.58 1.42 -2.12
C VAL A 181 8.58 2.36 -0.91
N ILE A 182 7.99 1.93 0.21
CA ILE A 182 7.94 2.72 1.44
C ILE A 182 9.36 3.04 1.95
N LYS A 183 10.26 2.06 1.89
CA LYS A 183 11.66 2.25 2.26
C LYS A 183 12.33 3.29 1.36
N LEU A 184 12.18 3.20 0.05
CA LEU A 184 12.79 4.10 -0.93
C LEU A 184 12.24 5.53 -0.81
N ILE A 185 10.95 5.71 -0.55
CA ILE A 185 10.36 7.03 -0.27
C ILE A 185 11.04 7.66 0.97
N ARG A 186 11.20 6.90 2.06
CA ARG A 186 11.90 7.38 3.25
C ARG A 186 13.37 7.72 2.97
N GLU A 187 14.06 6.85 2.26
CA GLU A 187 15.48 7.09 1.87
C GLU A 187 15.61 8.39 1.08
N TYR A 188 14.77 8.60 0.06
CA TYR A 188 14.75 9.83 -0.73
C TYR A 188 14.56 11.08 0.15
N LEU A 189 13.56 11.05 1.05
CA LEU A 189 13.26 12.19 1.92
C LEU A 189 14.41 12.48 2.90
N HIS A 190 15.00 11.45 3.52
CA HIS A 190 16.15 11.62 4.40
C HIS A 190 17.40 12.14 3.67
N GLU A 191 17.68 11.65 2.45
CA GLU A 191 18.76 12.16 1.59
C GLU A 191 18.57 13.63 1.23
N ASN A 192 17.30 14.09 1.15
CA ASN A 192 16.94 15.49 0.93
C ASN A 192 16.75 16.30 2.23
N SER A 193 17.26 15.78 3.36
CA SER A 193 17.29 16.45 4.66
C SER A 193 15.92 16.68 5.30
N PHE A 194 14.91 15.91 4.94
CA PHE A 194 13.64 15.90 5.68
C PHE A 194 13.78 15.12 6.98
N VAL A 195 13.17 15.63 8.05
CA VAL A 195 13.05 14.97 9.34
C VAL A 195 11.75 14.17 9.40
N GLU A 196 11.83 12.85 9.61
CA GLU A 196 10.63 12.04 9.88
C GLU A 196 10.14 12.33 11.31
N VAL A 197 8.87 12.62 11.43
CA VAL A 197 8.23 12.94 12.72
C VAL A 197 6.99 12.09 12.92
N GLU A 198 6.52 12.02 14.17
CA GLU A 198 5.25 11.39 14.53
C GLU A 198 4.35 12.42 15.18
N THR A 199 3.13 12.56 14.67
CA THR A 199 2.10 13.44 15.21
C THR A 199 0.95 12.61 15.80
N PRO A 200 0.08 13.19 16.65
CA PRO A 200 -0.99 12.44 17.28
C PRO A 200 -1.95 11.79 16.27
N ILE A 201 -2.17 10.48 16.44
CA ILE A 201 -3.26 9.76 15.75
C ILE A 201 -4.61 10.10 16.38
N LEU A 202 -4.65 10.20 17.73
CA LEU A 202 -5.83 10.64 18.47
C LEU A 202 -5.78 12.16 18.61
N GLN A 203 -6.75 12.85 18.04
CA GLN A 203 -6.83 14.30 18.01
C GLN A 203 -8.10 14.79 18.69
N THR A 204 -8.03 15.96 19.30
CA THR A 204 -9.20 16.63 19.92
C THR A 204 -10.10 17.30 18.89
N LYS A 205 -9.56 17.64 17.73
CA LYS A 205 -10.28 18.18 16.57
C LYS A 205 -9.80 17.44 15.31
N ALA A 206 -10.72 17.08 14.42
CA ALA A 206 -10.38 16.56 13.11
C ALA A 206 -10.20 17.71 12.13
N GLY A 207 -9.07 17.77 11.42
CA GLY A 207 -8.78 18.84 10.47
C GLY A 207 -7.66 18.46 9.50
N GLY A 208 -7.36 19.33 8.53
CA GLY A 208 -6.34 19.13 7.51
C GLY A 208 -6.79 18.37 6.26
N ALA A 209 -8.04 17.89 6.22
CA ALA A 209 -8.63 17.25 5.03
C ALA A 209 -10.14 17.44 5.03
N ILE A 210 -10.76 17.29 3.87
CA ILE A 210 -12.23 17.20 3.72
C ILE A 210 -12.57 15.72 3.81
N ALA A 211 -12.98 15.25 5.01
CA ALA A 211 -13.31 13.85 5.25
C ALA A 211 -14.09 13.68 6.56
N LYS A 212 -14.90 12.62 6.65
CA LYS A 212 -15.60 12.24 7.89
C LYS A 212 -14.67 11.49 8.83
N PRO A 213 -14.46 11.93 10.09
CA PRO A 213 -13.59 11.26 11.04
C PRO A 213 -14.26 10.05 11.73
N PHE A 214 -13.44 9.09 12.20
CA PHE A 214 -13.86 8.16 13.24
C PHE A 214 -13.79 8.83 14.60
N THR A 215 -14.78 8.59 15.46
CA THR A 215 -14.85 9.10 16.83
C THR A 215 -14.55 8.02 17.84
N THR A 216 -13.92 8.40 18.96
CA THR A 216 -13.67 7.53 20.11
C THR A 216 -13.79 8.35 21.41
N HIS A 217 -13.86 7.68 22.58
CA HIS A 217 -13.96 8.34 23.86
C HIS A 217 -12.74 8.03 24.74
N HIS A 218 -12.10 9.07 25.29
CA HIS A 218 -11.00 8.93 26.25
C HIS A 218 -11.56 8.90 27.67
N ASN A 219 -11.73 7.72 28.24
CA ASN A 219 -12.39 7.51 29.54
C ASN A 219 -11.79 8.34 30.70
N ALA A 220 -10.47 8.42 30.79
CA ALA A 220 -9.82 9.14 31.91
C ALA A 220 -9.98 10.65 31.83
N LEU A 221 -10.12 11.21 30.63
CA LEU A 221 -10.32 12.65 30.44
C LEU A 221 -11.81 13.02 30.27
N GLY A 222 -12.70 12.02 30.07
CA GLY A 222 -14.12 12.27 29.76
C GLY A 222 -14.31 13.07 28.49
N LEU A 223 -13.47 12.84 27.46
CA LEU A 223 -13.38 13.63 26.25
C LEU A 223 -13.55 12.78 25.01
N ASP A 224 -14.38 13.23 24.08
CA ASP A 224 -14.46 12.63 22.75
C ASP A 224 -13.27 13.07 21.91
N MET A 225 -12.68 12.11 21.23
CA MET A 225 -11.52 12.29 20.36
C MET A 225 -11.79 11.70 18.99
N TYR A 226 -10.96 12.08 18.04
CA TYR A 226 -11.07 11.68 16.64
C TYR A 226 -9.80 10.96 16.21
N LEU A 227 -9.91 9.92 15.38
CA LEU A 227 -8.78 9.41 14.64
C LEU A 227 -8.44 10.43 13.53
N ARG A 228 -7.17 10.73 13.34
CA ARG A 228 -6.71 11.75 12.39
C ARG A 228 -7.17 11.45 10.96
N ILE A 229 -7.66 12.46 10.28
CA ILE A 229 -7.98 12.43 8.84
C ILE A 229 -6.82 12.98 7.98
N ALA A 230 -5.87 13.68 8.62
CA ALA A 230 -4.60 14.18 8.08
C ALA A 230 -3.66 14.59 9.23
N PRO A 231 -2.34 14.54 9.10
CA PRO A 231 -1.38 15.11 10.05
C PRO A 231 -1.07 16.59 9.76
N GLU A 232 -1.60 17.19 8.69
CA GLU A 232 -1.30 18.51 8.12
C GLU A 232 -1.11 19.60 9.16
N LEU A 233 -2.11 19.83 10.03
CA LEU A 233 -2.10 20.97 10.96
C LEU A 233 -1.00 20.83 12.04
N TYR A 234 -0.62 19.61 12.40
CA TYR A 234 0.49 19.34 13.32
C TYR A 234 1.85 19.51 12.63
N LEU A 235 1.98 19.08 11.39
CA LEU A 235 3.22 19.25 10.62
C LEU A 235 3.53 20.72 10.36
N LYS A 236 2.50 21.53 10.05
CA LYS A 236 2.65 23.00 9.92
C LYS A 236 3.09 23.65 11.23
N ARG A 237 2.55 23.19 12.38
CA ARG A 237 3.02 23.68 13.70
C ARG A 237 4.49 23.39 13.96
N LEU A 238 5.03 22.27 13.43
CA LEU A 238 6.46 21.97 13.50
C LEU A 238 7.29 22.93 12.63
N ILE A 239 6.79 23.31 11.45
CA ILE A 239 7.41 24.35 10.61
C ILE A 239 7.41 25.70 11.34
N ILE A 240 6.29 26.10 11.95
CA ILE A 240 6.23 27.31 12.80
C ILE A 240 7.22 27.22 13.94
N GLY A 241 7.41 26.04 14.52
CA GLY A 241 8.38 25.74 15.58
C GLY A 241 9.84 25.75 15.16
N GLY A 242 10.13 25.99 13.87
CA GLY A 242 11.50 26.16 13.34
C GLY A 242 12.09 24.96 12.62
N PHE A 243 11.33 23.88 12.37
CA PHE A 243 11.75 22.86 11.43
C PHE A 243 11.62 23.39 10.00
N GLU A 244 12.63 23.19 9.15
CA GLU A 244 12.56 23.62 7.75
C GLU A 244 11.96 22.55 6.84
N LYS A 245 12.13 21.26 7.15
CA LYS A 245 11.65 20.14 6.36
C LYS A 245 11.21 19.00 7.27
N VAL A 246 9.93 18.67 7.22
CA VAL A 246 9.35 17.57 7.99
C VAL A 246 8.51 16.67 7.10
N PHE A 247 8.43 15.39 7.44
CA PHE A 247 7.45 14.48 6.85
C PHE A 247 6.95 13.46 7.87
N GLU A 248 5.77 12.95 7.61
CA GLU A 248 5.20 11.80 8.30
C GLU A 248 4.64 10.83 7.27
N LEU A 249 5.06 9.57 7.36
CA LEU A 249 4.53 8.47 6.55
C LEU A 249 3.80 7.51 7.46
N GLY A 250 2.48 7.56 7.45
CA GLY A 250 1.67 6.85 8.43
C GLY A 250 0.25 6.53 7.99
N LYS A 251 -0.52 6.01 8.94
CA LYS A 251 -1.94 5.68 8.75
C LYS A 251 -2.82 6.89 8.94
N ILE A 252 -3.77 7.01 8.01
CA ILE A 252 -4.84 8.01 7.98
C ILE A 252 -6.16 7.26 8.04
N PHE A 253 -7.16 7.88 8.68
CA PHE A 253 -8.44 7.25 8.97
C PHE A 253 -9.58 8.15 8.46
N ARG A 254 -10.38 7.66 7.49
CA ARG A 254 -11.55 8.35 6.96
C ARG A 254 -12.76 7.43 7.02
N ASN A 255 -13.82 7.87 7.70
CA ASN A 255 -15.04 7.08 7.90
C ASN A 255 -15.97 7.20 6.69
N GLU A 256 -15.49 6.74 5.56
CA GLU A 256 -16.14 6.80 4.25
C GLU A 256 -16.45 5.40 3.72
N GLY A 257 -17.02 5.33 2.51
CA GLY A 257 -17.33 4.06 1.85
C GLY A 257 -16.09 3.23 1.53
N ILE A 258 -16.28 1.92 1.42
CA ILE A 258 -15.22 0.97 1.01
C ILE A 258 -15.49 0.55 -0.43
N ASP A 259 -14.53 0.82 -1.32
CA ASP A 259 -14.58 0.41 -2.72
C ASP A 259 -13.26 -0.24 -3.19
N GLN A 260 -12.96 -0.20 -4.49
CA GLN A 260 -11.72 -0.75 -5.05
C GLN A 260 -10.49 0.10 -4.75
N THR A 261 -10.67 1.40 -4.56
CA THR A 261 -9.60 2.39 -4.40
C THR A 261 -9.59 3.06 -3.03
N HIS A 262 -10.64 2.88 -2.23
CA HIS A 262 -10.80 3.51 -0.91
C HIS A 262 -10.98 2.48 0.21
N LEU A 263 -10.26 2.72 1.30
CA LEU A 263 -10.37 2.00 2.56
C LEU A 263 -10.46 3.01 3.71
N PRO A 264 -11.14 2.65 4.81
CA PRO A 264 -11.27 3.55 5.96
C PRO A 264 -9.95 3.83 6.68
N GLU A 265 -8.94 3.01 6.42
CA GLU A 265 -7.57 3.12 6.91
C GLU A 265 -6.62 2.89 5.75
N PHE A 266 -5.78 3.87 5.45
CA PHE A 266 -4.82 3.81 4.34
C PHE A 266 -3.49 4.47 4.72
N THR A 267 -2.46 4.29 3.90
CA THR A 267 -1.13 4.85 4.13
C THR A 267 -0.91 6.06 3.25
N MET A 268 -0.57 7.19 3.88
CA MET A 268 -0.26 8.45 3.22
C MET A 268 1.12 8.94 3.67
N LEU A 269 1.82 9.62 2.79
CA LEU A 269 2.94 10.49 3.10
C LEU A 269 2.42 11.91 3.11
N GLU A 270 2.73 12.67 4.15
CA GLU A 270 2.65 14.12 4.13
C GLU A 270 4.01 14.75 4.43
N SER A 271 4.36 15.79 3.69
CA SER A 271 5.61 16.52 3.87
C SER A 271 5.43 18.02 3.69
N TYR A 272 6.18 18.78 4.48
CA TYR A 272 6.15 20.25 4.48
C TYR A 272 7.57 20.76 4.44
N GLN A 273 7.82 21.73 3.54
CA GLN A 273 9.12 22.36 3.39
C GLN A 273 8.98 23.88 3.40
N ALA A 274 9.70 24.53 4.29
CA ALA A 274 9.79 25.99 4.35
C ALA A 274 10.58 26.55 3.16
N TYR A 275 10.24 27.79 2.78
CA TYR A 275 10.90 28.59 1.75
C TYR A 275 10.78 28.06 0.32
N VAL A 276 9.74 27.24 0.06
CA VAL A 276 9.43 26.73 -1.28
C VAL A 276 7.95 26.96 -1.62
N ASP A 277 7.63 26.85 -2.90
CA ASP A 277 6.28 26.97 -3.47
C ASP A 277 5.74 25.64 -4.02
N ALA A 278 4.53 25.66 -4.54
CA ALA A 278 3.87 24.50 -5.15
C ALA A 278 4.66 23.93 -6.34
N ASN A 279 5.39 24.77 -7.11
CA ASN A 279 6.22 24.28 -8.22
C ASN A 279 7.38 23.42 -7.72
N SER A 280 8.05 23.88 -6.67
CA SER A 280 9.13 23.13 -6.02
C SER A 280 8.64 21.79 -5.44
N VAL A 281 7.39 21.76 -4.94
CA VAL A 281 6.77 20.52 -4.45
C VAL A 281 6.45 19.57 -5.61
N MET A 282 5.97 20.06 -6.75
CA MET A 282 5.76 19.24 -7.96
C MET A 282 7.07 18.61 -8.44
N ASP A 283 8.18 19.40 -8.49
CA ASP A 283 9.51 18.90 -8.85
C ASP A 283 9.94 17.79 -7.88
N MET A 284 9.78 17.98 -6.57
CA MET A 284 10.11 16.99 -5.55
C MET A 284 9.31 15.68 -5.70
N VAL A 285 8.02 15.74 -6.02
CA VAL A 285 7.18 14.57 -6.26
C VAL A 285 7.67 13.77 -7.46
N GLU A 286 7.99 14.47 -8.54
CA GLU A 286 8.51 13.86 -9.78
C GLU A 286 9.85 13.18 -9.54
N ASP A 287 10.78 13.87 -8.84
CA ASP A 287 12.09 13.34 -8.47
C ASP A 287 11.98 12.13 -7.54
N MET A 288 11.09 12.18 -6.53
CA MET A 288 10.84 11.08 -5.60
C MET A 288 10.34 9.83 -6.33
N CYS A 289 9.37 9.98 -7.23
CA CYS A 289 8.87 8.87 -8.02
C CYS A 289 9.96 8.29 -8.95
N THR A 290 10.73 9.16 -9.61
CA THR A 290 11.87 8.76 -10.45
C THR A 290 12.93 7.99 -9.65
N TYR A 291 13.24 8.44 -8.43
CA TYR A 291 14.12 7.73 -7.51
C TYR A 291 13.61 6.33 -7.17
N VAL A 292 12.31 6.20 -6.91
CA VAL A 292 11.68 4.90 -6.64
C VAL A 292 11.77 3.98 -7.85
N PHE A 293 11.42 4.44 -9.05
CA PHE A 293 11.51 3.64 -10.29
C PHE A 293 12.93 3.13 -10.52
N LYS A 294 13.91 4.01 -10.41
CA LYS A 294 15.34 3.67 -10.60
C LYS A 294 15.83 2.61 -9.62
N ASN A 295 15.51 2.74 -8.33
CA ASN A 295 16.00 1.84 -7.28
C ASN A 295 15.17 0.54 -7.13
N LEU A 296 13.98 0.49 -7.72
CA LEU A 296 13.23 -0.75 -7.91
C LEU A 296 13.66 -1.51 -9.17
N GLU A 297 14.46 -0.88 -10.05
CA GLU A 297 14.84 -1.41 -11.37
C GLU A 297 13.59 -1.76 -12.19
N THR A 298 12.56 -0.90 -12.11
CA THR A 298 11.27 -1.08 -12.78
C THR A 298 11.14 -0.12 -13.95
N ASP A 299 10.39 -0.53 -15.00
CA ASP A 299 10.09 0.31 -16.15
C ASP A 299 9.20 1.50 -15.71
N THR A 300 9.40 2.66 -16.34
CA THR A 300 8.52 3.83 -16.21
C THR A 300 7.21 3.66 -16.96
N LYS A 301 7.12 2.73 -17.91
CA LYS A 301 5.87 2.37 -18.57
C LYS A 301 5.10 1.37 -17.72
N LEU A 302 4.05 1.87 -17.08
CA LEU A 302 3.19 1.09 -16.20
C LEU A 302 1.93 0.64 -16.92
N HIS A 303 1.48 -0.58 -16.58
CA HIS A 303 0.21 -1.13 -17.01
C HIS A 303 -0.75 -1.20 -15.82
N PHE A 304 -1.93 -0.57 -15.94
CA PHE A 304 -2.94 -0.53 -14.90
C PHE A 304 -4.33 -0.75 -15.51
N GLY A 305 -4.94 -1.89 -15.21
CA GLY A 305 -6.16 -2.32 -15.90
C GLY A 305 -5.89 -2.52 -17.39
N GLU A 306 -6.64 -1.83 -18.24
CA GLU A 306 -6.48 -1.84 -19.70
C GLU A 306 -5.59 -0.70 -20.22
N ASN A 307 -5.16 0.21 -19.35
CA ASN A 307 -4.42 1.39 -19.71
C ASN A 307 -2.91 1.20 -19.52
N THR A 308 -2.14 1.96 -20.29
CA THR A 308 -0.69 2.09 -20.16
C THR A 308 -0.34 3.56 -20.06
N ALA A 309 0.48 3.94 -19.08
CA ALA A 309 0.98 5.29 -18.87
C ALA A 309 2.51 5.31 -18.83
N ASP A 310 3.10 6.40 -19.28
CA ASP A 310 4.54 6.63 -19.22
C ASP A 310 4.88 7.64 -18.12
N PHE A 311 5.55 7.16 -17.07
CA PHE A 311 6.00 7.96 -15.94
C PHE A 311 7.40 8.56 -16.15
N SER A 312 7.91 8.57 -17.37
CA SER A 312 9.15 9.28 -17.69
C SER A 312 9.00 10.79 -17.48
N SER A 313 9.98 11.41 -16.86
CA SER A 313 10.04 12.87 -16.70
C SER A 313 10.37 13.59 -18.03
N PRO A 314 9.93 14.85 -18.22
CA PRO A 314 9.07 15.65 -17.31
C PRO A 314 7.58 15.37 -17.48
N TRP A 315 6.82 15.50 -16.38
CA TRP A 315 5.37 15.35 -16.39
C TRP A 315 4.66 16.65 -16.78
N LYS A 316 3.46 16.52 -17.38
CA LYS A 316 2.66 17.68 -17.78
C LYS A 316 2.15 18.46 -16.58
N ARG A 317 2.07 19.80 -16.73
CA ARG A 317 1.42 20.72 -15.78
C ARG A 317 0.38 21.49 -16.59
N VAL A 318 -0.90 21.28 -16.28
CA VAL A 318 -2.01 21.81 -17.08
C VAL A 318 -3.04 22.45 -16.15
N SER A 319 -3.50 23.65 -16.53
CA SER A 319 -4.57 24.35 -15.79
C SER A 319 -5.89 23.56 -15.86
N MET A 320 -6.57 23.43 -14.73
CA MET A 320 -7.91 22.83 -14.66
C MET A 320 -8.88 23.57 -15.60
N PHE A 321 -8.79 24.90 -15.67
CA PHE A 321 -9.62 25.72 -16.55
C PHE A 321 -9.40 25.43 -18.02
N ASP A 322 -8.13 25.22 -18.43
CA ASP A 322 -7.79 24.90 -19.81
C ASP A 322 -8.29 23.49 -20.18
N MET A 323 -8.11 22.51 -19.30
CA MET A 323 -8.57 21.14 -19.54
C MET A 323 -10.10 21.08 -19.70
N VAL A 324 -10.86 21.75 -18.84
CA VAL A 324 -12.32 21.80 -18.93
C VAL A 324 -12.76 22.57 -20.17
N SER A 325 -12.09 23.67 -20.49
CA SER A 325 -12.37 24.47 -21.68
C SER A 325 -12.17 23.69 -22.97
N GLU A 326 -11.07 22.94 -23.06
CA GLU A 326 -10.76 22.06 -24.21
C GLU A 326 -11.80 20.95 -24.32
N LYS A 327 -12.09 20.26 -23.21
CA LYS A 327 -13.02 19.12 -23.17
C LYS A 327 -14.43 19.49 -23.63
N LEU A 328 -14.92 20.65 -23.20
CA LEU A 328 -16.30 21.09 -23.49
C LEU A 328 -16.39 22.07 -24.66
N ASN A 329 -15.22 22.42 -25.26
CA ASN A 329 -15.13 23.42 -26.33
C ASN A 329 -15.80 24.76 -25.98
N ILE A 330 -15.58 25.23 -24.74
CA ILE A 330 -16.08 26.50 -24.19
C ILE A 330 -14.90 27.23 -23.53
N ASP A 331 -14.58 28.45 -23.93
CA ASP A 331 -13.54 29.27 -23.26
C ASP A 331 -14.03 29.69 -21.87
N ILE A 332 -13.52 29.03 -20.84
CA ILE A 332 -13.86 29.28 -19.43
C ILE A 332 -12.63 29.80 -18.69
N LYS A 333 -12.73 31.02 -18.14
CA LYS A 333 -11.72 31.60 -17.26
C LYS A 333 -12.38 31.94 -15.92
N PHE A 334 -11.59 32.05 -14.86
CA PHE A 334 -12.13 32.32 -13.53
C PHE A 334 -13.01 33.58 -13.48
N ASN A 335 -12.66 34.64 -14.23
CA ASN A 335 -13.40 35.88 -14.34
C ASN A 335 -14.51 35.89 -15.38
N SER A 336 -14.84 34.73 -15.98
CA SER A 336 -15.92 34.62 -16.95
C SER A 336 -17.28 34.86 -16.33
N ASP A 337 -18.26 35.33 -17.15
CA ASP A 337 -19.65 35.49 -16.71
C ASP A 337 -20.33 34.13 -16.50
N PHE A 338 -20.57 33.78 -15.23
CA PHE A 338 -21.23 32.54 -14.83
C PHE A 338 -22.57 32.30 -15.57
N LYS A 339 -23.40 33.36 -15.74
CA LYS A 339 -24.69 33.21 -16.44
C LYS A 339 -24.52 32.86 -17.90
N LYS A 340 -23.51 33.42 -18.57
CA LYS A 340 -23.21 33.15 -19.97
C LYS A 340 -22.73 31.71 -20.15
N ILE A 341 -21.78 31.25 -19.32
CA ILE A 341 -21.27 29.85 -19.35
C ILE A 341 -22.40 28.89 -19.03
N SER A 342 -23.14 29.09 -17.96
CA SER A 342 -24.28 28.26 -17.59
C SER A 342 -25.29 28.07 -18.71
N LYS A 343 -25.58 29.16 -19.45
CA LYS A 343 -26.49 29.09 -20.62
C LYS A 343 -25.92 28.26 -21.77
N GLU A 344 -24.60 28.32 -22.00
CA GLU A 344 -23.95 27.57 -23.04
C GLU A 344 -23.90 26.10 -22.72
N LEU A 345 -23.53 25.73 -21.49
CA LEU A 345 -23.51 24.36 -20.96
C LEU A 345 -24.90 23.71 -21.04
N LYS A 346 -25.96 24.43 -20.63
CA LYS A 346 -27.33 23.93 -20.75
C LYS A 346 -27.78 23.70 -22.18
N LYS A 347 -27.31 24.47 -23.15
CA LYS A 347 -27.58 24.19 -24.57
C LYS A 347 -26.90 22.91 -25.07
N GLN A 348 -25.74 22.57 -24.48
CA GLN A 348 -25.03 21.31 -24.75
C GLN A 348 -25.61 20.11 -23.98
N GLY A 349 -26.61 20.32 -23.13
CA GLY A 349 -27.23 19.29 -22.31
C GLY A 349 -26.38 18.89 -21.10
N VAL A 350 -25.47 19.77 -20.65
CA VAL A 350 -24.64 19.53 -19.45
C VAL A 350 -25.38 20.10 -18.24
N ASP A 351 -25.69 19.22 -17.28
CA ASP A 351 -26.26 19.56 -15.97
C ASP A 351 -25.16 19.80 -14.94
N PHE A 352 -25.41 20.72 -14.00
CA PHE A 352 -24.50 21.08 -12.91
C PHE A 352 -25.28 21.73 -11.76
N GLU A 353 -24.70 21.66 -10.55
CA GLU A 353 -25.28 22.25 -9.31
C GLU A 353 -24.52 23.50 -8.83
N ALA A 354 -23.33 23.73 -9.37
CA ALA A 354 -22.44 24.83 -8.98
C ALA A 354 -23.09 26.21 -9.09
N LYS A 355 -22.67 27.11 -8.19
CA LYS A 355 -23.23 28.51 -8.09
C LYS A 355 -22.21 29.59 -8.41
N SER A 356 -20.96 29.23 -8.66
CA SER A 356 -19.86 30.12 -9.08
C SER A 356 -19.08 29.51 -10.22
N VAL A 357 -18.24 30.30 -10.89
CA VAL A 357 -17.38 29.79 -11.99
C VAL A 357 -16.35 28.80 -11.45
N GLY A 358 -15.75 29.06 -10.28
CA GLY A 358 -14.78 28.17 -9.67
C GLY A 358 -15.37 26.81 -9.33
N LEU A 359 -16.47 26.77 -8.61
CA LEU A 359 -17.18 25.52 -8.29
C LEU A 359 -17.65 24.79 -9.54
N LEU A 360 -18.09 25.53 -10.57
CA LEU A 360 -18.54 24.94 -11.83
C LEU A 360 -17.39 24.23 -12.55
N VAL A 361 -16.23 24.87 -12.66
CA VAL A 361 -15.06 24.26 -13.33
C VAL A 361 -14.58 23.02 -12.56
N TYR A 362 -14.59 23.07 -11.24
CA TYR A 362 -14.25 21.92 -10.41
C TYR A 362 -15.23 20.75 -10.62
N GLU A 363 -16.54 21.00 -10.57
CA GLU A 363 -17.58 20.00 -10.84
C GLU A 363 -17.48 19.41 -12.26
N LEU A 364 -17.22 20.24 -13.26
CA LEU A 364 -17.04 19.79 -14.65
C LEU A 364 -15.75 18.99 -14.83
N PHE A 365 -14.69 19.35 -14.12
CA PHE A 365 -13.44 18.60 -14.13
C PHE A 365 -13.64 17.18 -13.58
N GLU A 366 -14.26 17.04 -12.40
CA GLU A 366 -14.55 15.73 -11.80
C GLU A 366 -15.43 14.85 -12.71
N ASN A 367 -16.44 15.46 -13.33
CA ASN A 367 -17.40 14.70 -14.13
C ASN A 367 -16.91 14.31 -15.53
N PHE A 368 -16.06 15.12 -16.16
CA PHE A 368 -15.74 14.96 -17.59
C PHE A 368 -14.27 14.81 -17.93
N VAL A 369 -13.35 15.18 -17.03
CA VAL A 369 -11.91 15.26 -17.35
C VAL A 369 -11.08 14.28 -16.52
N GLU A 370 -11.26 14.23 -15.22
CA GLU A 370 -10.41 13.48 -14.28
C GLU A 370 -10.12 12.06 -14.72
N LYS A 371 -11.15 11.30 -15.08
CA LYS A 371 -11.04 9.87 -15.45
C LYS A 371 -10.35 9.63 -16.79
N GLU A 372 -10.17 10.67 -17.59
CA GLU A 372 -9.48 10.56 -18.90
C GLU A 372 -7.97 10.84 -18.79
N ILE A 373 -7.49 11.30 -17.64
CA ILE A 373 -6.06 11.57 -17.41
C ILE A 373 -5.34 10.24 -17.18
N ILE A 374 -4.67 9.74 -18.19
CA ILE A 374 -3.96 8.45 -18.14
C ILE A 374 -2.50 8.64 -17.74
N ASP A 375 -1.75 9.49 -18.46
CA ASP A 375 -0.35 9.79 -18.15
C ASP A 375 -0.25 10.70 -16.91
N PRO A 376 0.84 10.61 -16.12
CA PRO A 376 1.03 11.45 -14.96
C PRO A 376 0.97 12.94 -15.35
N THR A 377 0.01 13.64 -14.76
CA THR A 377 -0.28 15.03 -15.08
C THR A 377 -0.59 15.80 -13.80
N PHE A 378 0.14 16.86 -13.56
CA PHE A 378 -0.20 17.85 -12.55
C PHE A 378 -1.31 18.75 -13.07
N VAL A 379 -2.47 18.68 -12.48
CA VAL A 379 -3.56 19.63 -12.68
C VAL A 379 -3.35 20.79 -11.71
N ILE A 380 -3.27 22.01 -12.21
CA ILE A 380 -2.98 23.21 -11.45
C ILE A 380 -4.17 24.19 -11.53
N ASP A 381 -4.05 25.31 -10.81
CA ASP A 381 -5.02 26.41 -10.87
C ASP A 381 -6.39 26.08 -10.27
N TYR A 382 -6.39 25.48 -9.09
CA TYR A 382 -7.60 25.17 -8.36
C TYR A 382 -8.28 26.45 -7.83
N PRO A 383 -9.64 26.50 -7.88
CA PRO A 383 -10.38 27.59 -7.29
C PRO A 383 -10.20 27.70 -5.76
N VAL A 384 -10.24 28.92 -5.25
CA VAL A 384 -10.12 29.19 -3.82
C VAL A 384 -11.26 28.56 -3.01
N GLU A 385 -12.45 28.45 -3.60
CA GLU A 385 -13.66 27.89 -2.97
C GLU A 385 -13.52 26.41 -2.55
N VAL A 386 -12.62 25.68 -3.23
CA VAL A 386 -12.32 24.25 -2.96
C VAL A 386 -10.94 24.05 -2.36
N SER A 387 -10.25 25.13 -1.96
CA SER A 387 -8.84 25.09 -1.54
C SER A 387 -8.61 25.90 -0.25
N PRO A 388 -9.22 25.53 0.89
CA PRO A 388 -9.25 26.37 2.09
C PRO A 388 -7.88 26.63 2.73
N PHE A 389 -6.87 25.79 2.50
CA PHE A 389 -5.52 25.91 3.08
C PHE A 389 -4.47 26.41 2.08
N ALA A 390 -4.84 26.48 0.79
CA ALA A 390 -3.91 26.89 -0.25
C ALA A 390 -3.85 28.41 -0.40
N ARG A 391 -2.64 28.90 -0.66
CA ARG A 391 -2.40 30.33 -0.93
C ARG A 391 -2.99 30.72 -2.27
N GLU A 392 -3.65 31.88 -2.30
CA GLU A 392 -4.15 32.49 -3.54
C GLU A 392 -2.97 33.06 -4.36
N LYS A 393 -3.03 32.94 -5.68
CA LYS A 393 -2.06 33.55 -6.60
C LYS A 393 -2.12 35.08 -6.51
N LYS A 394 -0.96 35.74 -6.57
CA LYS A 394 -0.89 37.22 -6.49
C LYS A 394 -1.57 37.91 -7.64
N ASP A 395 -1.37 37.38 -8.85
CA ASP A 395 -1.80 38.04 -10.09
C ASP A 395 -3.13 37.53 -10.63
N GLU A 396 -3.65 36.42 -10.06
CA GLU A 396 -4.89 35.77 -10.48
C GLU A 396 -5.80 35.50 -9.27
N LYS A 397 -6.52 36.52 -8.83
CA LYS A 397 -7.44 36.38 -7.70
C LYS A 397 -8.50 35.32 -7.95
N GLY A 398 -8.80 34.53 -6.91
CA GLY A 398 -9.75 33.43 -6.95
C GLY A 398 -9.16 32.11 -7.38
N ILE A 399 -7.88 32.09 -7.78
CA ILE A 399 -7.13 30.89 -8.15
C ILE A 399 -6.00 30.68 -7.13
N THR A 400 -5.78 29.43 -6.71
CA THR A 400 -4.76 29.08 -5.73
C THR A 400 -3.50 28.46 -6.38
N GLU A 401 -2.38 28.55 -5.67
CA GLU A 401 -1.15 27.84 -5.95
C GLU A 401 -1.26 26.38 -5.43
N ARG A 402 -2.21 25.62 -5.99
CA ARG A 402 -2.49 24.21 -5.67
C ARG A 402 -2.38 23.36 -6.91
N PHE A 403 -1.92 22.15 -6.72
CA PHE A 403 -1.93 21.11 -7.73
C PHE A 403 -2.48 19.80 -7.17
N GLU A 404 -3.00 18.98 -8.05
CA GLU A 404 -3.16 17.55 -7.82
C GLU A 404 -2.48 16.78 -8.94
N LEU A 405 -1.81 15.67 -8.59
CA LEU A 405 -1.23 14.75 -9.55
C LEU A 405 -2.21 13.65 -9.84
N PHE A 406 -2.58 13.51 -11.10
CA PHE A 406 -3.41 12.40 -11.58
C PHE A 406 -2.59 11.44 -12.45
N ALA A 407 -2.93 10.16 -12.35
CA ALA A 407 -2.52 9.13 -13.29
C ALA A 407 -3.58 8.02 -13.32
N PHE A 408 -3.82 7.43 -14.48
CA PHE A 408 -4.84 6.39 -14.66
C PHE A 408 -6.24 6.77 -14.16
N GLY A 409 -6.61 8.05 -14.30
CA GLY A 409 -7.89 8.58 -13.85
C GLY A 409 -8.07 8.61 -12.33
N SER A 410 -6.97 8.67 -11.58
CA SER A 410 -7.00 8.71 -10.12
C SER A 410 -6.00 9.72 -9.57
N GLU A 411 -6.40 10.48 -8.56
CA GLU A 411 -5.52 11.36 -7.80
C GLU A 411 -4.45 10.53 -7.06
N LEU A 412 -3.19 10.90 -7.24
CA LEU A 412 -2.04 10.31 -6.59
C LEU A 412 -1.44 11.20 -5.51
N ALA A 413 -1.46 12.51 -5.73
CA ALA A 413 -0.93 13.50 -4.80
C ALA A 413 -1.70 14.81 -4.88
N ASN A 414 -1.71 15.55 -3.77
CA ASN A 414 -2.25 16.90 -3.63
C ASN A 414 -1.24 17.76 -2.90
N GLY A 415 -0.95 18.94 -3.40
CA GLY A 415 -0.01 19.85 -2.76
C GLY A 415 -0.24 21.31 -3.14
N PHE A 416 0.28 22.20 -2.33
CA PHE A 416 0.08 23.63 -2.54
C PHE A 416 1.13 24.48 -1.81
N SER A 417 1.22 25.75 -2.24
CA SER A 417 1.81 26.79 -1.40
C SER A 417 0.86 27.08 -0.26
N GLU A 418 1.34 26.99 0.98
CA GLU A 418 0.52 27.12 2.17
C GLU A 418 -0.02 28.54 2.37
N LEU A 419 -1.27 28.62 2.83
CA LEU A 419 -1.84 29.88 3.30
C LEU A 419 -1.19 30.28 4.62
N ILE A 420 -0.43 31.37 4.60
CA ILE A 420 0.35 31.86 5.76
C ILE A 420 -0.34 33.01 6.50
N ASP A 421 -1.38 33.60 5.92
CA ASP A 421 -2.17 34.67 6.52
C ASP A 421 -3.20 34.09 7.51
N SER A 422 -2.98 34.34 8.80
CA SER A 422 -3.83 33.82 9.87
C SER A 422 -5.26 34.37 9.85
N GLU A 423 -5.47 35.62 9.38
CA GLU A 423 -6.80 36.22 9.32
C GLU A 423 -7.59 35.62 8.15
N ASP A 424 -6.98 35.49 6.97
CA ASP A 424 -7.61 34.83 5.83
C ASP A 424 -7.90 33.36 6.15
N GLN A 425 -6.96 32.65 6.80
CA GLN A 425 -7.17 31.26 7.22
C GLN A 425 -8.34 31.12 8.21
N ALA A 426 -8.44 32.00 9.21
CA ALA A 426 -9.55 32.02 10.17
C ALA A 426 -10.90 32.26 9.46
N LYS A 427 -10.94 33.19 8.50
CA LYS A 427 -12.12 33.46 7.70
C LYS A 427 -12.55 32.24 6.90
N ARG A 428 -11.63 31.57 6.19
CA ARG A 428 -11.93 30.39 5.37
C ARG A 428 -12.39 29.20 6.22
N LEU A 429 -11.78 28.96 7.38
CA LEU A 429 -12.22 27.92 8.31
C LEU A 429 -13.61 28.21 8.88
N LYS A 430 -13.93 29.47 9.15
CA LYS A 430 -15.29 29.88 9.56
C LYS A 430 -16.32 29.61 8.47
N GLU A 431 -15.99 29.90 7.21
CA GLU A 431 -16.86 29.60 6.06
C GLU A 431 -17.09 28.09 5.91
N GLN A 432 -16.04 27.26 6.14
CA GLN A 432 -16.15 25.80 6.17
C GLN A 432 -17.03 25.31 7.33
N ALA A 433 -16.88 25.86 8.53
CA ALA A 433 -17.70 25.51 9.69
C ALA A 433 -19.20 25.83 9.48
N ILE A 434 -19.53 26.89 8.72
CA ILE A 434 -20.91 27.21 8.32
C ILE A 434 -21.44 26.08 7.41
N LYS A 435 -20.68 25.65 6.38
CA LYS A 435 -21.08 24.53 5.50
C LYS A 435 -21.33 23.24 6.28
N LYS A 436 -20.49 22.97 7.29
CA LYS A 436 -20.66 21.83 8.18
C LYS A 436 -21.97 21.90 8.97
N ASN A 437 -22.31 23.03 9.50
CA ASN A 437 -23.58 23.25 10.23
C ASN A 437 -24.80 23.13 9.29
N ASP A 438 -24.64 23.43 8.01
CA ASP A 438 -25.67 23.30 6.97
C ASP A 438 -25.81 21.85 6.44
N GLY A 439 -25.04 20.90 6.99
CA GLY A 439 -25.17 19.47 6.71
C GLY A 439 -24.02 18.83 5.92
N ASP A 440 -22.98 19.57 5.60
CA ASP A 440 -21.76 19.04 5.00
C ASP A 440 -20.87 18.40 6.10
N GLU A 441 -21.06 17.11 6.35
CA GLU A 441 -20.32 16.38 7.40
C GLU A 441 -18.80 16.32 7.19
N GLU A 442 -18.34 16.56 5.97
CA GLU A 442 -16.91 16.51 5.59
C GLU A 442 -16.21 17.86 5.76
N ALA A 443 -16.95 18.97 5.80
CA ALA A 443 -16.38 20.31 5.94
C ALA A 443 -15.58 20.48 7.23
N HIS A 444 -14.57 21.34 7.19
CA HIS A 444 -13.68 21.59 8.32
C HIS A 444 -14.38 22.24 9.51
N VAL A 445 -13.83 22.01 10.71
CA VAL A 445 -14.20 22.72 11.94
C VAL A 445 -13.28 23.92 12.17
N GLU A 446 -13.72 24.89 12.96
CA GLU A 446 -12.83 25.94 13.45
C GLU A 446 -11.76 25.35 14.39
N ASP A 447 -10.49 25.67 14.12
CA ASP A 447 -9.35 25.27 14.96
C ASP A 447 -8.61 26.53 15.46
N GLU A 448 -9.04 27.03 16.62
CA GLU A 448 -8.47 28.23 17.23
C GLU A 448 -6.99 28.04 17.58
N ASP A 449 -6.58 26.84 18.05
CA ASP A 449 -5.18 26.54 18.36
C ASP A 449 -4.27 26.60 17.12
N TYR A 450 -4.80 26.18 15.96
CA TYR A 450 -4.06 26.27 14.70
C TYR A 450 -3.95 27.73 14.25
N ILE A 451 -5.03 28.51 14.36
CA ILE A 451 -5.01 29.95 14.04
C ILE A 451 -4.06 30.70 14.97
N GLU A 452 -4.06 30.41 16.28
CA GLU A 452 -3.09 30.97 17.23
C GLU A 452 -1.66 30.61 16.82
N ALA A 453 -1.39 29.36 16.43
CA ALA A 453 -0.07 28.96 15.96
C ALA A 453 0.37 29.77 14.72
N LEU A 454 -0.53 29.97 13.73
CA LEU A 454 -0.23 30.78 12.55
C LEU A 454 0.13 32.22 12.88
N GLN A 455 -0.40 32.81 13.96
CA GLN A 455 -0.10 34.17 14.40
C GLN A 455 1.36 34.33 14.87
N TYR A 456 2.05 33.23 15.21
CA TYR A 456 3.50 33.24 15.48
C TYR A 456 4.35 33.23 14.22
N GLY A 457 3.73 33.05 13.04
CA GLY A 457 4.38 33.16 11.73
C GLY A 457 4.74 31.82 11.12
N LEU A 458 4.02 31.42 10.08
CA LEU A 458 4.39 30.34 9.18
C LEU A 458 5.25 30.94 8.05
N PRO A 459 6.51 30.50 7.84
CA PRO A 459 7.28 30.95 6.67
C PRO A 459 6.59 30.50 5.37
N PRO A 460 6.91 31.07 4.20
CA PRO A 460 6.49 30.51 2.92
C PRO A 460 6.78 29.01 2.90
N THR A 461 5.78 28.19 2.70
CA THR A 461 5.89 26.73 2.87
C THR A 461 5.16 26.03 1.73
N GLY A 462 5.76 25.00 1.17
CA GLY A 462 5.11 24.06 0.26
C GLY A 462 4.74 22.78 1.01
N GLY A 463 3.48 22.34 0.86
CA GLY A 463 2.94 21.14 1.47
C GLY A 463 2.56 20.09 0.44
N LEU A 464 2.64 18.82 0.82
CA LEU A 464 2.33 17.66 0.00
C LEU A 464 1.58 16.60 0.80
N GLY A 465 0.48 16.09 0.25
CA GLY A 465 -0.12 14.80 0.58
C GLY A 465 0.08 13.82 -0.58
N PHE A 466 0.61 12.63 -0.32
CA PHE A 466 0.89 11.61 -1.34
C PHE A 466 0.31 10.25 -0.97
N GLY A 467 -0.53 9.69 -1.86
CA GLY A 467 -1.21 8.43 -1.68
C GLY A 467 -0.32 7.22 -1.93
N VAL A 468 0.40 6.75 -0.91
CA VAL A 468 1.36 5.63 -1.02
C VAL A 468 0.69 4.35 -1.51
N ASP A 469 -0.52 4.03 -1.04
CA ASP A 469 -1.23 2.82 -1.45
C ASP A 469 -1.59 2.85 -2.94
N ARG A 470 -2.07 3.99 -3.46
CA ARG A 470 -2.38 4.17 -4.89
C ARG A 470 -1.13 4.08 -5.76
N PHE A 471 -0.02 4.69 -5.33
CA PHE A 471 1.25 4.59 -6.05
C PHE A 471 1.73 3.13 -6.15
N VAL A 472 1.65 2.37 -5.06
CA VAL A 472 1.98 0.94 -5.07
C VAL A 472 1.04 0.15 -5.99
N MET A 473 -0.28 0.45 -5.99
CA MET A 473 -1.24 -0.18 -6.92
C MET A 473 -0.81 0.00 -8.38
N MET A 474 -0.44 1.22 -8.77
CA MET A 474 0.00 1.56 -10.12
C MET A 474 1.31 0.83 -10.47
N LEU A 475 2.30 0.84 -9.58
CA LEU A 475 3.60 0.17 -9.76
C LEU A 475 3.47 -1.35 -9.96
N VAL A 476 2.54 -2.01 -9.29
CA VAL A 476 2.35 -3.47 -9.39
C VAL A 476 1.19 -3.87 -10.31
N GLY A 477 0.55 -2.91 -10.98
CA GLY A 477 -0.54 -3.14 -11.92
C GLY A 477 -1.81 -3.73 -11.30
N LYS A 478 -2.11 -3.41 -10.03
CA LYS A 478 -3.30 -3.91 -9.33
C LYS A 478 -4.35 -2.82 -9.16
N THR A 479 -5.54 -3.06 -9.68
CA THR A 479 -6.65 -2.12 -9.66
C THR A 479 -7.43 -2.09 -8.35
N SER A 480 -7.08 -2.94 -7.38
CA SER A 480 -7.70 -2.95 -6.06
C SER A 480 -6.69 -2.71 -4.94
N ILE A 481 -6.96 -1.71 -4.10
CA ILE A 481 -6.16 -1.37 -2.91
C ILE A 481 -6.02 -2.56 -1.95
N ARG A 482 -7.01 -3.47 -1.92
CA ARG A 482 -6.98 -4.69 -1.09
C ARG A 482 -5.87 -5.66 -1.47
N GLU A 483 -5.37 -5.60 -2.71
CA GLU A 483 -4.28 -6.47 -3.17
C GLU A 483 -2.91 -6.01 -2.67
N VAL A 484 -2.74 -4.71 -2.43
CA VAL A 484 -1.46 -4.10 -2.05
C VAL A 484 -1.27 -3.88 -0.55
N ILE A 485 -2.26 -4.20 0.28
CA ILE A 485 -2.16 -4.15 1.75
C ILE A 485 -2.15 -5.57 2.35
N SER A 486 -1.57 -5.69 3.53
CA SER A 486 -1.45 -6.99 4.21
C SER A 486 -2.80 -7.56 4.64
N PHE A 487 -3.61 -6.75 5.31
CA PHE A 487 -4.95 -7.12 5.78
C PHE A 487 -5.93 -5.99 5.47
N THR A 488 -7.10 -6.33 4.97
CA THR A 488 -8.17 -5.40 4.62
C THR A 488 -9.37 -5.56 5.54
N HIS A 489 -10.10 -4.47 5.73
CA HIS A 489 -11.39 -4.51 6.41
C HIS A 489 -12.44 -5.18 5.50
N LEU A 490 -13.10 -6.18 6.03
CA LEU A 490 -14.17 -6.91 5.35
C LEU A 490 -15.38 -7.02 6.29
N LYS A 491 -16.58 -7.02 5.72
CA LYS A 491 -17.77 -7.32 6.49
C LYS A 491 -17.63 -8.69 7.17
N PRO A 492 -17.96 -8.84 8.46
CA PRO A 492 -18.04 -10.17 9.08
C PRO A 492 -18.97 -11.08 8.28
N GLU A 493 -18.62 -12.37 8.17
CA GLU A 493 -19.54 -13.39 7.70
C GLU A 493 -20.57 -13.65 8.82
N ASN A 494 -21.85 -13.61 8.50
CA ASN A 494 -22.95 -13.93 9.43
C ASN A 494 -22.95 -15.40 9.79
#